data_1e92d1e838224d906778b5d58cafb2f4
#
_entry.id   1e92d1e838224d906778b5d58cafb2f4
#
_cell.length_a   1.000
_cell.length_b   1.000
_cell.length_c   1.000
_cell.angle_alpha   90.00
_cell.angle_beta   90.00
_cell.angle_gamma   90.00
#
_symmetry.space_group_name_H-M   'P 1'
#
loop_
_entity.id
_entity.type
_entity.pdbx_description
1 polymer ?
#
loop_
_entity_poly.entity_id
_entity_poly.type
_entity_poly.pdbx_seq_one_letter_code
_entity_poly.pdbx_strand_id
1 'polypeptide(L)'
;MNNKKTSFLILATVMLLSSCGVVANQKAPISQNVANQTTEASKSQPFSYQDYAEVLSTYVNENGEVNYAQLKENRAALDRFNQSLGRVTRATYESWTESEQIAFWVNAYNSFTLQAIIDKYPVKSIKNIPGVWKFLKFEILGESMTLDGIEHKVLRKEFNEPRIHMALVCAAVSCPYLRQEPYEGDKLEAQLEENTIQFLSLDSNFKINPEDNKVELSAIFKWFKEDWVATYGTEEKFTKFNSKEGSVLNFITNYVEGEELTKLEGAQKISYFDYDWSLNKQ
;
A
#
# COMPACT_ATOMS: atom_id res chain seq x y z
N MET A 1 16.57 61.37 29.63
CA MET A 1 16.25 62.76 29.25
C MET A 1 14.94 62.75 28.48
N ASN A 2 13.96 63.40 29.12
CA ASN A 2 12.77 64.11 28.61
C ASN A 2 11.77 63.34 27.74
N ASN A 3 10.62 63.00 28.34
CA ASN A 3 9.40 63.83 28.52
C ASN A 3 8.75 64.25 27.20
N LYS A 4 7.49 63.96 26.93
CA LYS A 4 6.28 64.55 27.56
C LYS A 4 5.01 63.86 27.12
N LYS A 5 4.14 63.69 28.08
CA LYS A 5 2.68 63.50 28.02
C LYS A 5 1.99 64.64 27.29
N THR A 6 0.82 64.39 26.70
CA THR A 6 -0.31 65.34 26.82
C THR A 6 -1.64 64.63 26.58
N SER A 7 -2.48 64.60 27.60
CA SER A 7 -3.93 64.36 27.56
C SER A 7 -4.65 65.59 27.11
N PHE A 8 -5.79 65.45 26.46
CA PHE A 8 -6.87 66.45 26.54
C PHE A 8 -8.25 65.77 26.50
N LEU A 9 -9.02 66.25 27.43
CA LEU A 9 -10.38 65.93 27.84
C LEU A 9 -11.35 66.95 27.27
N ILE A 10 -12.67 66.68 27.47
CA ILE A 10 -13.82 67.64 27.43
C ILE A 10 -14.58 67.68 26.09
N LEU A 11 -15.91 67.64 25.96
CA LEU A 11 -17.02 67.93 26.87
C LEU A 11 -18.34 67.44 26.21
N ALA A 12 -19.27 67.07 27.04
CA ALA A 12 -20.67 66.73 26.70
C ALA A 12 -21.50 67.93 26.27
N THR A 13 -22.50 67.67 25.46
CA THR A 13 -23.69 68.52 25.45
C THR A 13 -24.95 67.71 25.16
N VAL A 14 -25.87 67.78 26.09
CA VAL A 14 -27.22 67.24 26.09
C VAL A 14 -28.16 68.29 25.43
N MET A 15 -29.03 67.89 24.55
CA MET A 15 -30.31 68.58 24.34
C MET A 15 -31.46 67.62 24.04
N LEU A 16 -32.45 67.68 24.90
CA LEU A 16 -33.79 67.14 24.78
C LEU A 16 -34.65 68.09 23.96
N LEU A 17 -35.63 67.54 23.21
CA LEU A 17 -37.00 68.02 22.99
C LEU A 17 -37.69 67.09 21.99
N SER A 18 -38.62 66.25 22.39
CA SER A 18 -40.07 66.35 22.45
C SER A 18 -40.86 66.11 21.14
N SER A 19 -41.55 64.95 21.15
CA SER A 19 -42.95 64.77 20.79
C SER A 19 -43.39 64.91 19.33
N CYS A 20 -43.86 63.82 18.74
CA CYS A 20 -45.27 63.61 18.33
C CYS A 20 -45.42 62.26 17.57
N GLY A 21 -46.42 61.50 17.94
CA GLY A 21 -46.65 60.16 17.45
C GLY A 21 -47.32 60.12 16.08
N VAL A 22 -47.02 59.03 15.38
CA VAL A 22 -47.92 58.46 14.34
C VAL A 22 -47.83 56.93 14.46
N VAL A 23 -48.99 56.32 14.56
CA VAL A 23 -49.17 54.86 14.54
C VAL A 23 -48.91 54.36 13.15
N ALA A 24 -48.00 53.43 13.04
CA ALA A 24 -47.84 52.62 11.84
C ALA A 24 -47.33 51.21 12.16
N ASN A 25 -48.24 50.32 11.98
CA ASN A 25 -48.10 48.92 11.46
C ASN A 25 -46.80 48.15 11.79
N GLN A 26 -46.93 47.22 12.76
CA GLN A 26 -45.87 46.26 13.11
C GLN A 26 -45.73 45.22 11.97
N LYS A 27 -44.62 45.27 11.26
CA LYS A 27 -44.06 44.11 10.58
C LYS A 27 -42.98 43.52 11.48
N ALA A 28 -43.18 42.25 11.84
CA ALA A 28 -42.22 41.47 12.63
C ALA A 28 -40.83 41.43 11.96
N PRO A 29 -39.73 41.50 12.70
CA PRO A 29 -38.40 41.33 12.12
C PRO A 29 -38.16 39.87 11.79
N ILE A 30 -37.84 39.60 10.54
CA ILE A 30 -37.28 38.32 10.08
C ILE A 30 -35.90 38.17 10.75
N SER A 31 -35.83 37.28 11.74
CA SER A 31 -34.57 36.85 12.33
C SER A 31 -33.77 36.10 11.26
N GLN A 32 -32.79 36.75 10.68
CA GLN A 32 -31.76 36.07 9.90
C GLN A 32 -30.78 35.41 10.88
N ASN A 33 -31.11 34.20 11.33
CA ASN A 33 -30.13 33.26 11.83
C ASN A 33 -29.38 32.72 10.60
N VAL A 34 -28.34 33.41 10.16
CA VAL A 34 -27.27 32.82 9.36
C VAL A 34 -26.47 31.94 10.33
N ALA A 35 -26.93 30.69 10.49
CA ALA A 35 -26.12 29.67 11.08
C ALA A 35 -24.91 29.50 10.15
N ASN A 36 -23.72 29.95 10.62
CA ASN A 36 -22.44 29.49 10.11
C ASN A 36 -22.40 27.97 10.28
N GLN A 37 -22.88 27.23 9.32
CA GLN A 37 -22.50 25.86 9.12
C GLN A 37 -21.06 25.89 8.60
N THR A 38 -20.11 25.87 9.55
CA THR A 38 -18.78 25.33 9.29
C THR A 38 -19.05 23.91 8.83
N THR A 39 -18.92 23.66 7.55
CA THR A 39 -18.78 22.32 6.98
C THR A 39 -17.51 21.75 7.57
N GLU A 40 -17.63 21.06 8.71
CA GLU A 40 -16.63 20.06 9.10
C GLU A 40 -16.59 19.09 7.91
N ALA A 41 -15.48 19.10 7.20
CA ALA A 41 -15.20 18.06 6.22
C ALA A 41 -15.35 16.72 6.96
N SER A 42 -16.39 15.98 6.63
CA SER A 42 -16.61 14.63 7.15
C SER A 42 -15.34 13.85 6.84
N LYS A 43 -14.51 13.58 7.86
CA LYS A 43 -13.41 12.63 7.71
C LYS A 43 -14.05 11.35 7.22
N SER A 44 -13.76 10.94 5.98
CA SER A 44 -14.19 9.67 5.44
C SER A 44 -13.74 8.58 6.42
N GLN A 45 -14.66 7.68 6.79
CA GLN A 45 -14.28 6.54 7.64
C GLN A 45 -13.20 5.76 6.91
N PRO A 46 -12.11 5.36 7.60
CA PRO A 46 -11.06 4.56 7.01
C PRO A 46 -11.64 3.26 6.43
N PHE A 47 -11.08 2.78 5.33
CA PHE A 47 -11.48 1.51 4.74
C PHE A 47 -11.23 0.37 5.73
N SER A 48 -12.21 -0.53 5.90
CA SER A 48 -12.12 -1.62 6.88
C SER A 48 -11.48 -2.87 6.27
N TYR A 49 -10.39 -3.33 6.87
CA TYR A 49 -9.73 -4.59 6.54
C TYR A 49 -10.16 -5.76 7.46
N GLN A 50 -11.17 -5.58 8.31
CA GLN A 50 -11.54 -6.56 9.34
C GLN A 50 -11.84 -7.96 8.79
N ASP A 51 -12.65 -8.07 7.75
CA ASP A 51 -12.95 -9.37 7.12
C ASP A 51 -11.70 -10.03 6.53
N TYR A 52 -10.76 -9.24 5.99
CA TYR A 52 -9.52 -9.78 5.45
C TYR A 52 -8.54 -10.16 6.56
N ALA A 53 -8.47 -9.41 7.65
CA ALA A 53 -7.70 -9.77 8.84
C ALA A 53 -8.18 -11.10 9.44
N GLU A 54 -9.50 -11.34 9.49
CA GLU A 54 -10.06 -12.65 9.89
C GLU A 54 -9.56 -13.77 8.97
N VAL A 55 -9.58 -13.57 7.66
CA VAL A 55 -9.08 -14.56 6.68
C VAL A 55 -7.60 -14.86 6.90
N LEU A 56 -6.77 -13.82 6.98
CA LEU A 56 -5.33 -13.98 7.09
C LEU A 56 -4.94 -14.65 8.42
N SER A 57 -5.47 -14.20 9.54
CA SER A 57 -5.16 -14.77 10.85
C SER A 57 -5.67 -16.21 11.04
N THR A 58 -6.72 -16.61 10.31
CA THR A 58 -7.33 -17.94 10.44
C THR A 58 -6.68 -18.98 9.53
N TYR A 59 -6.35 -18.59 8.29
CA TYR A 59 -5.97 -19.53 7.24
C TYR A 59 -4.53 -19.43 6.78
N VAL A 60 -3.76 -18.45 7.27
CA VAL A 60 -2.34 -18.27 6.93
C VAL A 60 -1.50 -18.59 8.16
N ASN A 61 -0.48 -19.44 8.02
CA ASN A 61 0.46 -19.75 9.09
C ASN A 61 1.65 -18.77 9.12
N GLU A 62 2.54 -18.93 10.10
CA GLU A 62 3.74 -18.10 10.27
C GLU A 62 4.73 -18.15 9.10
N ASN A 63 4.66 -19.19 8.27
CA ASN A 63 5.46 -19.36 7.07
C ASN A 63 4.79 -18.76 5.80
N GLY A 64 3.64 -18.08 5.93
CA GLY A 64 2.89 -17.54 4.81
C GLY A 64 2.18 -18.59 3.96
N GLU A 65 2.09 -19.84 4.46
CA GLU A 65 1.36 -20.93 3.80
C GLU A 65 -0.12 -20.87 4.13
N VAL A 66 -0.95 -21.19 3.14
CA VAL A 66 -2.41 -21.01 3.20
C VAL A 66 -3.14 -22.35 3.31
N ASN A 67 -4.09 -22.45 4.22
CA ASN A 67 -5.02 -23.56 4.28
C ASN A 67 -6.18 -23.33 3.28
N TYR A 68 -5.89 -23.54 2.01
CA TYR A 68 -6.86 -23.32 0.92
C TYR A 68 -8.10 -24.20 1.01
N ALA A 69 -7.97 -25.41 1.56
CA ALA A 69 -9.11 -26.32 1.71
C ALA A 69 -10.14 -25.74 2.69
N GLN A 70 -9.70 -25.34 3.89
CA GLN A 70 -10.58 -24.74 4.88
C GLN A 70 -11.09 -23.37 4.45
N LEU A 71 -10.25 -22.54 3.82
CA LEU A 71 -10.67 -21.23 3.30
C LEU A 71 -11.76 -21.38 2.23
N LYS A 72 -11.68 -22.39 1.37
CA LYS A 72 -12.71 -22.68 0.37
C LYS A 72 -14.04 -23.02 1.01
N GLU A 73 -14.04 -23.83 2.08
CA GLU A 73 -15.24 -24.22 2.81
C GLU A 73 -15.88 -23.05 3.58
N ASN A 74 -15.05 -22.09 4.05
CA ASN A 74 -15.45 -21.00 4.92
C ASN A 74 -15.13 -19.62 4.31
N ARG A 75 -15.43 -19.43 3.04
CA ARG A 75 -15.01 -18.29 2.23
C ARG A 75 -15.72 -16.97 2.50
N ALA A 76 -16.77 -16.96 3.35
CA ALA A 76 -17.68 -15.82 3.49
C ALA A 76 -16.99 -14.48 3.85
N ALA A 77 -15.98 -14.51 4.72
CA ALA A 77 -15.21 -13.31 5.07
C ALA A 77 -14.41 -12.79 3.87
N LEU A 78 -13.72 -13.66 3.12
CA LEU A 78 -13.01 -13.29 1.90
C LEU A 78 -13.95 -12.68 0.85
N ASP A 79 -15.13 -13.30 0.65
CA ASP A 79 -16.13 -12.81 -0.30
C ASP A 79 -16.67 -11.42 0.09
N ARG A 80 -16.93 -11.17 1.39
CA ARG A 80 -17.35 -9.85 1.88
C ARG A 80 -16.25 -8.81 1.67
N PHE A 81 -15.01 -9.14 1.99
CA PHE A 81 -13.89 -8.25 1.77
C PHE A 81 -13.74 -7.90 0.28
N ASN A 82 -13.70 -8.90 -0.61
CA ASN A 82 -13.55 -8.67 -2.04
C ASN A 82 -14.73 -7.86 -2.63
N GLN A 83 -15.97 -8.09 -2.16
CA GLN A 83 -17.10 -7.24 -2.53
C GLN A 83 -16.96 -5.79 -2.03
N SER A 84 -16.35 -5.58 -0.87
CA SER A 84 -16.14 -4.23 -0.32
C SER A 84 -15.17 -3.40 -1.18
N LEU A 85 -14.14 -4.04 -1.78
CA LEU A 85 -13.20 -3.40 -2.70
C LEU A 85 -13.91 -2.77 -3.91
N GLY A 86 -14.92 -3.47 -4.46
CA GLY A 86 -15.71 -2.98 -5.58
C GLY A 86 -16.63 -1.79 -5.22
N ARG A 87 -16.95 -1.60 -3.94
CA ARG A 87 -17.84 -0.52 -3.46
C ARG A 87 -17.13 0.78 -3.12
N VAL A 88 -15.79 0.77 -3.04
CA VAL A 88 -15.02 1.99 -2.82
C VAL A 88 -15.19 2.91 -4.01
N THR A 89 -15.57 4.17 -3.75
CA THR A 89 -15.69 5.16 -4.82
C THR A 89 -14.34 5.76 -5.18
N ARG A 90 -14.19 6.23 -6.42
CA ARG A 90 -12.98 6.93 -6.85
C ARG A 90 -12.67 8.12 -5.94
N ALA A 91 -13.66 8.91 -5.57
CA ALA A 91 -13.50 10.06 -4.69
C ALA A 91 -13.00 9.67 -3.28
N THR A 92 -13.48 8.54 -2.73
CA THR A 92 -12.99 8.01 -1.46
C THR A 92 -11.52 7.59 -1.59
N TYR A 93 -11.18 6.82 -2.61
CA TYR A 93 -9.81 6.39 -2.89
C TYR A 93 -8.84 7.55 -3.06
N GLU A 94 -9.22 8.57 -3.81
CA GLU A 94 -8.38 9.77 -4.07
C GLU A 94 -8.19 10.64 -2.82
N SER A 95 -9.02 10.47 -1.78
CA SER A 95 -8.85 11.15 -0.49
C SER A 95 -7.82 10.49 0.44
N TRP A 96 -7.36 9.30 0.11
CA TRP A 96 -6.39 8.54 0.89
C TRP A 96 -4.94 9.01 0.64
N THR A 97 -4.10 8.80 1.64
CA THR A 97 -2.65 8.96 1.48
C THR A 97 -2.10 7.91 0.51
N GLU A 98 -0.92 8.16 -0.06
CA GLU A 98 -0.25 7.21 -0.94
C GLU A 98 -0.05 5.84 -0.25
N SER A 99 0.33 5.83 1.02
CA SER A 99 0.49 4.59 1.79
C SER A 99 -0.82 3.81 1.94
N GLU A 100 -1.95 4.50 2.17
CA GLU A 100 -3.27 3.86 2.22
C GLU A 100 -3.67 3.30 0.85
N GLN A 101 -3.35 4.01 -0.23
CA GLN A 101 -3.60 3.56 -1.60
C GLN A 101 -2.77 2.32 -1.94
N ILE A 102 -1.47 2.31 -1.63
CA ILE A 102 -0.61 1.13 -1.84
C ILE A 102 -1.12 -0.06 -1.03
N ALA A 103 -1.42 0.13 0.26
CA ALA A 103 -1.96 -0.92 1.13
C ALA A 103 -3.26 -1.51 0.57
N PHE A 104 -4.18 -0.66 0.08
CA PHE A 104 -5.42 -1.09 -0.55
C PHE A 104 -5.17 -1.99 -1.77
N TRP A 105 -4.29 -1.60 -2.68
CA TRP A 105 -4.00 -2.36 -3.88
C TRP A 105 -3.25 -3.67 -3.61
N VAL A 106 -2.33 -3.67 -2.65
CA VAL A 106 -1.61 -4.89 -2.24
C VAL A 106 -2.58 -5.91 -1.62
N ASN A 107 -3.45 -5.47 -0.71
CA ASN A 107 -4.47 -6.33 -0.12
C ASN A 107 -5.47 -6.83 -1.16
N ALA A 108 -5.87 -5.99 -2.11
CA ALA A 108 -6.76 -6.39 -3.21
C ALA A 108 -6.12 -7.46 -4.09
N TYR A 109 -4.87 -7.28 -4.52
CA TYR A 109 -4.15 -8.29 -5.31
C TYR A 109 -4.07 -9.64 -4.59
N ASN A 110 -3.65 -9.61 -3.32
CA ASN A 110 -3.47 -10.81 -2.52
C ASN A 110 -4.81 -11.52 -2.25
N SER A 111 -5.87 -10.78 -1.90
CA SER A 111 -7.19 -11.37 -1.65
C SER A 111 -7.85 -11.93 -2.92
N PHE A 112 -7.70 -11.27 -4.06
CA PHE A 112 -8.17 -11.79 -5.34
C PHE A 112 -7.38 -13.02 -5.80
N THR A 113 -6.09 -13.08 -5.47
CA THR A 113 -5.27 -14.28 -5.69
C THR A 113 -5.79 -15.44 -4.86
N LEU A 114 -6.08 -15.23 -3.56
CA LEU A 114 -6.71 -16.26 -2.71
C LEU A 114 -8.05 -16.73 -3.31
N GLN A 115 -8.91 -15.80 -3.73
CA GLN A 115 -10.18 -16.12 -4.38
C GLN A 115 -9.98 -16.97 -5.64
N ALA A 116 -9.05 -16.58 -6.51
CA ALA A 116 -8.76 -17.31 -7.75
C ALA A 116 -8.35 -18.76 -7.48
N ILE A 117 -7.53 -18.98 -6.44
CA ILE A 117 -7.12 -20.31 -6.02
C ILE A 117 -8.30 -21.11 -5.48
N ILE A 118 -9.06 -20.60 -4.49
CA ILE A 118 -10.15 -21.37 -3.86
C ILE A 118 -11.29 -21.68 -4.83
N ASP A 119 -11.53 -20.81 -5.82
CA ASP A 119 -12.54 -21.05 -6.87
C ASP A 119 -12.19 -22.28 -7.74
N LYS A 120 -10.92 -22.63 -7.85
CA LYS A 120 -10.41 -23.74 -8.66
C LYS A 120 -9.77 -24.87 -7.85
N TYR A 121 -9.71 -24.70 -6.53
CA TYR A 121 -9.09 -25.69 -5.65
C TYR A 121 -9.83 -27.04 -5.70
N PRO A 122 -9.11 -28.20 -5.75
CA PRO A 122 -7.66 -28.33 -5.63
C PRO A 122 -6.91 -28.09 -6.95
N VAL A 123 -5.85 -27.27 -6.86
CA VAL A 123 -4.87 -27.05 -7.94
C VAL A 123 -3.45 -27.24 -7.38
N LYS A 124 -2.50 -27.58 -8.24
CA LYS A 124 -1.09 -27.73 -7.84
C LYS A 124 -0.30 -26.44 -7.94
N SER A 125 -0.79 -25.48 -8.71
CA SER A 125 -0.15 -24.19 -8.99
C SER A 125 -1.20 -23.23 -9.49
N ILE A 126 -1.02 -21.94 -9.23
CA ILE A 126 -1.83 -20.87 -9.82
C ILE A 126 -1.75 -20.91 -11.38
N LYS A 127 -0.63 -21.37 -11.94
CA LYS A 127 -0.46 -21.53 -13.39
C LYS A 127 -1.42 -22.54 -14.02
N ASN A 128 -2.04 -23.41 -13.23
CA ASN A 128 -3.06 -24.33 -13.69
C ASN A 128 -4.43 -23.66 -13.90
N ILE A 129 -4.58 -22.40 -13.54
CA ILE A 129 -5.81 -21.62 -13.75
C ILE A 129 -5.66 -20.83 -15.05
N PRO A 130 -6.37 -21.19 -16.13
CA PRO A 130 -6.20 -20.53 -17.44
C PRO A 130 -6.49 -19.03 -17.34
N GLY A 131 -5.52 -18.22 -17.74
CA GLY A 131 -5.68 -16.77 -17.84
C GLY A 131 -5.85 -16.03 -16.51
N VAL A 132 -5.48 -16.63 -15.37
CA VAL A 132 -5.67 -16.08 -14.02
C VAL A 132 -5.19 -14.63 -13.90
N TRP A 133 -4.04 -14.29 -14.46
CA TRP A 133 -3.50 -12.92 -14.40
C TRP A 133 -4.13 -11.96 -15.41
N LYS A 134 -4.43 -12.43 -16.64
CA LYS A 134 -4.77 -11.54 -17.77
C LYS A 134 -6.24 -11.51 -18.13
N PHE A 135 -7.02 -12.53 -17.77
CA PHE A 135 -8.40 -12.66 -18.23
C PHE A 135 -9.40 -12.78 -17.07
N LEU A 136 -9.00 -13.33 -15.93
CA LEU A 136 -9.88 -13.36 -14.76
C LEU A 136 -10.03 -11.93 -14.21
N LYS A 137 -11.27 -11.50 -14.07
CA LYS A 137 -11.61 -10.14 -13.66
C LYS A 137 -12.22 -10.11 -12.27
N PHE A 138 -11.93 -9.04 -11.56
CA PHE A 138 -12.38 -8.75 -10.21
C PHE A 138 -12.90 -7.31 -10.15
N GLU A 139 -13.91 -7.06 -9.33
CA GLU A 139 -14.48 -5.73 -9.16
C GLU A 139 -13.71 -4.94 -8.09
N ILE A 140 -13.20 -3.79 -8.46
CA ILE A 140 -12.47 -2.87 -7.59
C ILE A 140 -12.70 -1.42 -8.02
N LEU A 141 -12.98 -0.52 -7.07
CA LEU A 141 -13.30 0.90 -7.33
C LEU A 141 -14.44 1.10 -8.34
N GLY A 142 -15.42 0.18 -8.38
CA GLY A 142 -16.51 0.19 -9.36
C GLY A 142 -16.11 -0.21 -10.79
N GLU A 143 -14.89 -0.69 -10.98
CA GLU A 143 -14.35 -1.11 -12.28
C GLU A 143 -13.96 -2.59 -12.25
N SER A 144 -13.88 -3.21 -13.42
CA SER A 144 -13.47 -4.60 -13.57
C SER A 144 -11.99 -4.69 -13.96
N MET A 145 -11.13 -5.22 -13.07
CA MET A 145 -9.69 -5.32 -13.28
C MET A 145 -9.18 -6.76 -13.18
N THR A 146 -8.02 -7.01 -13.78
CA THR A 146 -7.29 -8.28 -13.68
C THR A 146 -6.12 -8.15 -12.70
N LEU A 147 -5.58 -9.27 -12.20
CA LEU A 147 -4.36 -9.24 -11.38
C LEU A 147 -3.20 -8.53 -12.11
N ASP A 148 -2.99 -8.84 -13.39
CA ASP A 148 -2.01 -8.16 -14.24
C ASP A 148 -2.28 -6.63 -14.35
N GLY A 149 -3.55 -6.24 -14.38
CA GLY A 149 -3.95 -4.82 -14.34
C GLY A 149 -3.58 -4.14 -13.04
N ILE A 150 -3.85 -4.75 -11.90
CA ILE A 150 -3.52 -4.22 -10.58
C ILE A 150 -2.01 -4.08 -10.43
N GLU A 151 -1.24 -5.12 -10.74
CA GLU A 151 0.21 -5.12 -10.60
C GLU A 151 0.88 -4.17 -11.60
N HIS A 152 0.62 -4.34 -12.89
CA HIS A 152 1.42 -3.68 -13.93
C HIS A 152 0.89 -2.33 -14.38
N LYS A 153 -0.38 -2.01 -14.17
CA LYS A 153 -0.96 -0.72 -14.58
C LYS A 153 -1.17 0.25 -13.43
N VAL A 154 -1.29 -0.27 -12.20
CA VAL A 154 -1.47 0.56 -11.01
C VAL A 154 -0.21 0.52 -10.16
N LEU A 155 0.03 -0.56 -9.41
CA LEU A 155 1.10 -0.60 -8.41
C LEU A 155 2.48 -0.23 -8.95
N ARG A 156 2.87 -0.77 -10.10
CA ARG A 156 4.18 -0.50 -10.72
C ARG A 156 4.29 0.82 -11.49
N LYS A 157 3.17 1.47 -11.80
CA LYS A 157 3.19 2.69 -12.62
C LYS A 157 2.81 3.95 -11.87
N GLU A 158 1.91 3.83 -10.93
CA GLU A 158 1.39 4.99 -10.20
C GLU A 158 2.20 5.25 -8.92
N PHE A 159 2.96 4.24 -8.45
CA PHE A 159 3.76 4.33 -7.23
C PHE A 159 5.23 4.01 -7.49
N ASN A 160 6.12 4.70 -6.78
CA ASN A 160 7.57 4.47 -6.82
C ASN A 160 8.02 3.69 -5.58
N GLU A 161 7.45 2.50 -5.35
CA GLU A 161 7.72 1.65 -4.21
C GLU A 161 8.05 0.20 -4.66
N PRO A 162 9.32 -0.09 -4.97
CA PRO A 162 9.68 -1.42 -5.49
C PRO A 162 9.52 -2.55 -4.46
N ARG A 163 9.44 -2.25 -3.15
CA ARG A 163 9.17 -3.27 -2.12
C ARG A 163 7.78 -3.89 -2.22
N ILE A 164 6.89 -3.37 -3.07
CA ILE A 164 5.63 -4.06 -3.41
C ILE A 164 5.89 -5.49 -3.89
N HIS A 165 7.03 -5.74 -4.55
CA HIS A 165 7.41 -7.09 -4.99
C HIS A 165 7.73 -8.05 -3.84
N MET A 166 7.93 -7.54 -2.62
CA MET A 166 8.05 -8.32 -1.39
C MET A 166 6.70 -8.48 -0.66
N ALA A 167 5.63 -7.87 -1.19
CA ALA A 167 4.30 -7.85 -0.62
C ALA A 167 3.24 -8.57 -1.47
N LEU A 168 3.45 -8.63 -2.79
CA LEU A 168 2.53 -9.30 -3.72
C LEU A 168 2.76 -10.80 -3.75
N VAL A 169 1.74 -11.57 -3.40
CA VAL A 169 1.82 -13.02 -3.26
C VAL A 169 1.01 -13.71 -4.34
N CYS A 170 1.71 -14.35 -5.29
CA CYS A 170 1.09 -15.06 -6.40
C CYS A 170 0.77 -16.55 -6.09
N ALA A 171 0.60 -16.90 -4.83
CA ALA A 171 0.27 -18.23 -4.34
C ALA A 171 1.30 -19.33 -4.69
N ALA A 172 2.57 -18.99 -4.88
CA ALA A 172 3.64 -19.93 -5.16
C ALA A 172 4.62 -20.03 -3.97
N VAL A 173 5.32 -21.15 -3.83
CA VAL A 173 6.33 -21.37 -2.76
C VAL A 173 7.43 -20.31 -2.82
N SER A 174 7.88 -19.92 -4.02
CA SER A 174 8.91 -18.89 -4.17
C SER A 174 8.39 -17.43 -4.10
N CYS A 175 7.10 -17.21 -3.79
CA CYS A 175 6.59 -15.88 -3.49
C CYS A 175 7.12 -15.37 -2.13
N PRO A 176 7.08 -14.07 -1.90
CA PRO A 176 7.15 -13.54 -0.54
C PRO A 176 6.07 -14.15 0.35
N TYR A 177 6.29 -14.10 1.66
CA TYR A 177 5.31 -14.62 2.61
C TYR A 177 4.03 -13.80 2.60
N LEU A 178 2.89 -14.48 2.56
CA LEU A 178 1.61 -13.83 2.84
C LEU A 178 1.54 -13.54 4.35
N ARG A 179 1.37 -12.28 4.72
CA ARG A 179 1.26 -11.87 6.13
C ARG A 179 -0.03 -12.42 6.74
N GLN A 180 -0.01 -12.66 8.05
CA GLN A 180 -1.20 -13.01 8.82
C GLN A 180 -2.09 -11.80 9.18
N GLU A 181 -1.72 -10.62 8.71
CA GLU A 181 -2.46 -9.37 8.87
C GLU A 181 -2.50 -8.57 7.55
N PRO A 182 -3.51 -7.73 7.34
CA PRO A 182 -3.55 -6.83 6.18
C PRO A 182 -2.43 -5.80 6.20
N TYR A 183 -2.06 -5.29 5.03
CA TYR A 183 -1.31 -4.04 4.95
C TYR A 183 -2.21 -2.88 5.34
N GLU A 184 -1.71 -1.95 6.14
CA GLU A 184 -2.42 -0.76 6.59
C GLU A 184 -1.56 0.48 6.31
N GLY A 185 -2.17 1.58 5.88
CA GLY A 185 -1.42 2.76 5.43
C GLY A 185 -0.48 3.35 6.48
N ASP A 186 -0.88 3.37 7.74
CA ASP A 186 -0.07 3.85 8.87
C ASP A 186 1.05 2.88 9.30
N LYS A 187 0.98 1.63 8.87
CA LYS A 187 1.97 0.59 9.14
C LYS A 187 2.77 0.17 7.90
N LEU A 188 2.40 0.67 6.72
CA LEU A 188 2.90 0.16 5.43
C LEU A 188 4.42 0.13 5.36
N GLU A 189 5.09 1.20 5.80
CA GLU A 189 6.55 1.29 5.79
C GLU A 189 7.18 0.16 6.59
N ALA A 190 6.73 -0.04 7.82
CA ALA A 190 7.24 -1.12 8.68
C ALA A 190 6.91 -2.52 8.10
N GLN A 191 5.71 -2.69 7.56
CA GLN A 191 5.28 -3.97 6.99
C GLN A 191 6.06 -4.34 5.72
N LEU A 192 6.36 -3.38 4.85
CA LEU A 192 7.18 -3.59 3.66
C LEU A 192 8.64 -3.89 4.04
N GLU A 193 9.16 -3.20 5.05
CA GLU A 193 10.50 -3.41 5.57
C GLU A 193 10.64 -4.82 6.17
N GLU A 194 9.73 -5.22 7.05
CA GLU A 194 9.70 -6.56 7.64
C GLU A 194 9.64 -7.67 6.58
N ASN A 195 8.75 -7.53 5.58
CA ASN A 195 8.67 -8.52 4.50
C ASN A 195 9.94 -8.56 3.67
N THR A 196 10.59 -7.41 3.45
CA THR A 196 11.87 -7.36 2.71
C THR A 196 12.98 -8.07 3.46
N ILE A 197 13.12 -7.79 4.76
CA ILE A 197 14.11 -8.46 5.63
C ILE A 197 13.86 -9.96 5.63
N GLN A 198 12.61 -10.38 5.85
CA GLN A 198 12.23 -11.79 5.86
C GLN A 198 12.53 -12.47 4.51
N PHE A 199 12.19 -11.80 3.39
CA PHE A 199 12.44 -12.34 2.06
C PHE A 199 13.93 -12.53 1.78
N LEU A 200 14.76 -11.54 2.11
CA LEU A 200 16.21 -11.58 1.90
C LEU A 200 16.94 -12.50 2.88
N SER A 201 16.35 -12.83 4.02
CA SER A 201 16.96 -13.76 4.99
C SER A 201 16.97 -15.23 4.52
N LEU A 202 16.24 -15.56 3.46
CA LEU A 202 16.13 -16.91 2.95
C LEU A 202 17.18 -17.19 1.87
N ASP A 203 17.99 -18.22 2.07
CA ASP A 203 19.02 -18.70 1.10
C ASP A 203 18.45 -19.01 -0.30
N SER A 204 17.13 -19.26 -0.40
CA SER A 204 16.41 -19.45 -1.66
C SER A 204 16.11 -18.15 -2.41
N ASN A 205 16.22 -17.01 -1.76
CA ASN A 205 15.88 -15.70 -2.32
C ASN A 205 17.09 -14.78 -2.49
N PHE A 206 18.06 -14.90 -1.60
CA PHE A 206 19.30 -14.15 -1.65
C PHE A 206 20.44 -14.97 -1.05
N LYS A 207 21.53 -15.10 -1.78
CA LYS A 207 22.75 -15.78 -1.31
C LYS A 207 24.00 -15.21 -1.97
N ILE A 208 25.01 -14.99 -1.16
CA ILE A 208 26.35 -14.63 -1.65
C ILE A 208 27.22 -15.89 -1.64
N ASN A 209 27.79 -16.22 -2.79
CA ASN A 209 28.81 -17.26 -2.92
C ASN A 209 30.18 -16.60 -3.13
N PRO A 210 30.99 -16.44 -2.07
CA PRO A 210 32.25 -15.74 -2.14
C PRO A 210 33.32 -16.51 -2.95
N GLU A 211 33.24 -17.83 -3.01
CA GLU A 211 34.22 -18.66 -3.75
C GLU A 211 34.11 -18.41 -5.26
N ASP A 212 32.89 -18.17 -5.76
CA ASP A 212 32.59 -17.88 -7.16
C ASP A 212 32.51 -16.38 -7.45
N ASN A 213 32.68 -15.50 -6.46
CA ASN A 213 32.36 -14.08 -6.53
C ASN A 213 30.98 -13.80 -7.15
N LYS A 214 29.99 -14.57 -6.72
CA LYS A 214 28.66 -14.60 -7.31
C LYS A 214 27.59 -14.26 -6.27
N VAL A 215 26.57 -13.52 -6.70
CA VAL A 215 25.33 -13.33 -5.97
C VAL A 215 24.23 -14.11 -6.66
N GLU A 216 23.43 -14.86 -5.90
CA GLU A 216 22.29 -15.60 -6.36
C GLU A 216 21.00 -14.93 -5.82
N LEU A 217 20.10 -14.59 -6.69
CA LEU A 217 18.91 -13.81 -6.38
C LEU A 217 17.64 -14.55 -6.77
N SER A 218 16.54 -14.28 -6.07
CA SER A 218 15.21 -14.70 -6.49
C SER A 218 14.91 -14.23 -7.93
N ALA A 219 14.19 -15.04 -8.67
CA ALA A 219 13.71 -14.69 -10.02
C ALA A 219 12.86 -13.41 -10.04
N ILE A 220 12.26 -12.99 -8.92
CA ILE A 220 11.54 -11.73 -8.77
C ILE A 220 12.45 -10.55 -9.15
N PHE A 221 13.68 -10.51 -8.65
CA PHE A 221 14.65 -9.48 -9.02
C PHE A 221 15.01 -9.49 -10.51
N LYS A 222 14.97 -10.66 -11.16
CA LYS A 222 15.19 -10.75 -12.61
C LYS A 222 14.04 -10.14 -13.41
N TRP A 223 12.82 -10.45 -13.00
CA TRP A 223 11.61 -10.05 -13.74
C TRP A 223 11.29 -8.57 -13.61
N PHE A 224 11.56 -8.00 -12.45
CA PHE A 224 11.14 -6.64 -12.08
C PHE A 224 12.30 -5.65 -11.86
N LYS A 225 13.52 -6.01 -12.24
CA LYS A 225 14.74 -5.22 -11.97
C LYS A 225 14.69 -3.75 -12.40
N GLU A 226 13.84 -3.39 -13.34
CA GLU A 226 13.65 -2.00 -13.73
C GLU A 226 12.99 -1.13 -12.65
N ASP A 227 12.17 -1.72 -11.78
CA ASP A 227 11.41 -0.97 -10.79
C ASP A 227 12.30 -0.43 -9.66
N TRP A 228 13.50 -0.97 -9.47
CA TRP A 228 14.49 -0.43 -8.52
C TRP A 228 15.29 0.76 -9.05
N VAL A 229 15.28 1.00 -10.37
CA VAL A 229 16.16 2.02 -10.99
C VAL A 229 15.84 3.44 -10.49
N ALA A 230 14.56 3.78 -10.34
CA ALA A 230 14.16 5.12 -9.96
C ALA A 230 14.63 5.51 -8.55
N THR A 231 14.63 4.55 -7.60
CA THR A 231 14.97 4.81 -6.20
C THR A 231 16.42 4.46 -5.88
N TYR A 232 16.95 3.38 -6.46
CA TYR A 232 18.24 2.79 -6.08
C TYR A 232 19.26 2.81 -7.22
N GLY A 233 18.93 3.43 -8.36
CA GLY A 233 19.88 3.60 -9.45
C GLY A 233 21.03 4.50 -9.04
N THR A 234 22.26 3.99 -9.06
CA THR A 234 23.46 4.79 -8.89
C THR A 234 24.48 4.41 -9.97
N GLU A 235 25.19 5.40 -10.49
CA GLU A 235 26.26 5.18 -11.46
C GLU A 235 27.60 4.83 -10.80
N GLU A 236 27.70 4.98 -9.48
CA GLU A 236 28.97 4.88 -8.73
C GLU A 236 29.25 3.48 -8.18
N LYS A 237 28.20 2.73 -7.86
CA LYS A 237 28.32 1.36 -7.32
C LYS A 237 27.92 0.32 -8.36
N PHE A 238 28.49 -0.86 -8.24
CA PHE A 238 28.17 -2.00 -9.09
C PHE A 238 28.33 -1.76 -10.60
N THR A 239 29.29 -0.93 -11.00
CA THR A 239 29.53 -0.51 -12.40
C THR A 239 29.85 -1.66 -13.38
N LYS A 240 30.11 -2.86 -12.86
CA LYS A 240 30.31 -4.09 -13.65
C LYS A 240 28.99 -4.70 -14.15
N PHE A 241 27.89 -4.30 -13.57
CA PHE A 241 26.56 -4.76 -13.92
C PHE A 241 25.82 -3.70 -14.76
N ASN A 242 24.80 -4.10 -15.49
CA ASN A 242 23.96 -3.10 -16.13
C ASN A 242 23.18 -2.30 -15.07
N SER A 243 22.67 -1.12 -15.45
CA SER A 243 22.00 -0.19 -14.55
C SER A 243 20.90 -0.85 -13.70
N LYS A 244 20.06 -1.71 -14.29
CA LYS A 244 18.93 -2.38 -13.59
C LYS A 244 19.43 -3.41 -12.56
N GLU A 245 20.45 -4.17 -12.89
CA GLU A 245 21.07 -5.14 -11.98
C GLU A 245 21.83 -4.43 -10.85
N GLY A 246 22.55 -3.36 -11.20
CA GLY A 246 23.23 -2.52 -10.22
C GLY A 246 22.25 -1.90 -9.22
N SER A 247 21.08 -1.45 -9.67
CA SER A 247 20.04 -0.90 -8.79
C SER A 247 19.48 -1.92 -7.80
N VAL A 248 19.28 -3.18 -8.24
CA VAL A 248 18.88 -4.28 -7.33
C VAL A 248 19.98 -4.53 -6.28
N LEU A 249 21.25 -4.62 -6.67
CA LEU A 249 22.33 -4.82 -5.72
C LEU A 249 22.45 -3.64 -4.74
N ASN A 250 22.28 -2.41 -5.24
CA ASN A 250 22.29 -1.22 -4.40
C ASN A 250 21.13 -1.20 -3.40
N PHE A 251 19.94 -1.66 -3.80
CA PHE A 251 18.85 -1.88 -2.87
C PHE A 251 19.22 -2.87 -1.76
N ILE A 252 19.81 -4.01 -2.12
CA ILE A 252 20.19 -5.07 -1.17
C ILE A 252 21.26 -4.59 -0.18
N THR A 253 22.13 -3.61 -0.54
CA THR A 253 23.10 -3.06 0.41
C THR A 253 22.48 -2.43 1.66
N ASN A 254 21.21 -2.08 1.65
CA ASN A 254 20.52 -1.56 2.82
C ASN A 254 20.17 -2.67 3.85
N TYR A 255 20.31 -3.94 3.49
CA TYR A 255 19.90 -5.10 4.27
C TYR A 255 21.07 -6.02 4.67
N VAL A 256 22.29 -5.68 4.29
CA VAL A 256 23.49 -6.45 4.62
C VAL A 256 24.56 -5.54 5.20
N GLU A 257 25.35 -6.06 6.15
CA GLU A 257 26.37 -5.29 6.86
C GLU A 257 27.73 -6.02 6.92
N GLY A 258 28.74 -5.31 7.33
CA GLY A 258 30.06 -5.87 7.68
C GLY A 258 30.70 -6.70 6.57
N GLU A 259 30.99 -7.96 6.87
CA GLU A 259 31.65 -8.88 5.92
C GLU A 259 30.72 -9.25 4.75
N GLU A 260 29.41 -9.36 5.00
CA GLU A 260 28.43 -9.69 3.97
C GLU A 260 28.30 -8.57 2.94
N LEU A 261 28.26 -7.31 3.40
CA LEU A 261 28.30 -6.14 2.51
C LEU A 261 29.56 -6.13 1.66
N THR A 262 30.73 -6.40 2.26
CA THR A 262 32.01 -6.46 1.54
C THR A 262 31.98 -7.54 0.46
N LYS A 263 31.42 -8.71 0.76
CA LYS A 263 31.25 -9.80 -0.22
C LYS A 263 30.28 -9.42 -1.33
N LEU A 264 29.18 -8.76 -1.02
CA LEU A 264 28.21 -8.27 -2.01
C LEU A 264 28.87 -7.26 -2.95
N GLU A 265 29.61 -6.29 -2.44
CA GLU A 265 30.32 -5.28 -3.24
C GLU A 265 31.44 -5.90 -4.09
N GLY A 266 32.02 -7.01 -3.64
CA GLY A 266 33.02 -7.80 -4.36
C GLY A 266 32.45 -8.68 -5.49
N ALA A 267 31.14 -8.82 -5.60
CA ALA A 267 30.49 -9.69 -6.57
C ALA A 267 30.88 -9.32 -8.02
N GLN A 268 31.04 -10.36 -8.85
CA GLN A 268 31.38 -10.23 -10.27
C GLN A 268 30.29 -10.79 -11.18
N LYS A 269 29.37 -11.56 -10.62
CA LYS A 269 28.32 -12.27 -11.35
C LYS A 269 27.02 -12.27 -10.56
N ILE A 270 25.90 -12.20 -11.27
CA ILE A 270 24.56 -12.47 -10.75
C ILE A 270 24.04 -13.71 -11.42
N SER A 271 23.41 -14.58 -10.64
CA SER A 271 22.56 -15.66 -11.13
C SER A 271 21.20 -15.60 -10.43
N TYR A 272 20.25 -16.33 -10.94
CA TYR A 272 18.89 -16.31 -10.40
C TYR A 272 18.46 -17.73 -10.09
N PHE A 273 17.84 -17.91 -8.91
CA PHE A 273 17.23 -19.18 -8.53
C PHE A 273 16.07 -19.54 -9.46
N ASP A 274 15.85 -20.83 -9.62
CA ASP A 274 14.63 -21.32 -10.25
C ASP A 274 13.43 -20.97 -9.36
N TYR A 275 12.31 -20.61 -9.99
CA TYR A 275 11.11 -20.22 -9.27
C TYR A 275 10.18 -21.41 -9.08
N ASP A 276 9.94 -21.80 -7.85
CA ASP A 276 9.01 -22.88 -7.51
C ASP A 276 7.56 -22.35 -7.55
N TRP A 277 6.85 -22.76 -8.60
CA TRP A 277 5.45 -22.44 -8.82
C TRP A 277 4.48 -23.38 -8.11
N SER A 278 4.95 -24.33 -7.30
CA SER A 278 4.10 -25.15 -6.45
C SER A 278 3.29 -24.26 -5.52
N LEU A 279 2.05 -24.64 -5.23
CA LEU A 279 1.15 -23.86 -4.41
C LEU A 279 1.72 -23.74 -2.97
N ASN A 280 1.74 -22.51 -2.41
CA ASN A 280 2.14 -22.21 -1.02
C ASN A 280 1.06 -22.66 -0.03
N LYS A 281 0.84 -23.95 0.09
CA LYS A 281 -0.21 -24.54 0.90
C LYS A 281 0.34 -25.25 2.13
N GLN A 282 -0.44 -25.20 3.20
CA GLN A 282 -0.27 -26.07 4.37
C GLN A 282 -0.53 -27.54 4.04
#